data_fd687c2e7c27ad22816afdfd90fbce47
#
_entry.id   fd687c2e7c27ad22816afdfd90fbce47
#
_cell.length_a   1.000
_cell.length_b   1.000
_cell.length_c   1.000
_cell.angle_alpha   90.00
_cell.angle_beta   90.00
_cell.angle_gamma   90.00
#
_symmetry.space_group_name_H-M   'P 1'
#
loop_
_entity.id
_entity.type
_entity.pdbx_description
1 polymer ?
#
loop_
_entity_poly.entity_id
_entity_poly.type
_entity_poly.pdbx_seq_one_letter_code
_entity_poly.pdbx_strand_id
1 'polypeptide(L)'
;LKKDGKLPNGLIAPFKQLPVLDVDGKIFAQTGAIARFCGKLSGLYPKNNEFEAAQIDQIIEAAQDINYLVTLSGRDKEKDRLALARKILATKHLPKWFQFLENLLAENKDSNFFVGNKISIADLAIWRLLGWLSSGLLDGVPTNILEPYEKINRLREEVYKHPKVNEWMLKTYGKKI
;
A
#
# COMPACT_ATOMS: atom_id res chain seq x y z
N LEU A 1 -13.47 -2.21 -16.60
CA LEU A 1 -14.46 -3.16 -16.12
C LEU A 1 -15.86 -2.68 -16.54
N LYS A 2 -16.67 -3.53 -17.19
CA LYS A 2 -18.03 -3.20 -17.57
C LYS A 2 -18.93 -3.12 -16.33
N LYS A 3 -20.11 -2.47 -16.42
CA LYS A 3 -21.07 -2.35 -15.29
C LYS A 3 -21.51 -3.69 -14.69
N ASP A 4 -21.50 -4.75 -15.49
CA ASP A 4 -21.83 -6.13 -15.08
C ASP A 4 -20.68 -6.85 -14.35
N GLY A 5 -19.49 -6.24 -14.28
CA GLY A 5 -18.30 -6.82 -13.68
C GLY A 5 -17.57 -7.84 -14.57
N LYS A 6 -17.96 -7.99 -15.83
CA LYS A 6 -17.40 -8.97 -16.75
C LYS A 6 -15.97 -8.58 -17.19
N LEU A 7 -15.06 -9.54 -17.03
CA LEU A 7 -13.67 -9.46 -17.47
C LEU A 7 -13.51 -9.83 -18.94
N PRO A 8 -12.40 -9.49 -19.61
CA PRO A 8 -12.16 -9.85 -21.01
C PRO A 8 -12.23 -11.35 -21.31
N ASN A 9 -11.83 -12.19 -20.35
CA ASN A 9 -11.89 -13.65 -20.44
C ASN A 9 -13.27 -14.25 -20.11
N GLY A 10 -14.31 -13.42 -19.91
CA GLY A 10 -15.68 -13.85 -19.64
C GLY A 10 -16.02 -14.11 -18.17
N LEU A 11 -15.03 -14.16 -17.28
CA LEU A 11 -15.26 -14.31 -15.84
C LEU A 11 -15.86 -13.05 -15.24
N ILE A 12 -16.54 -13.19 -14.09
CA ILE A 12 -17.18 -12.07 -13.39
C ILE A 12 -16.40 -11.73 -12.13
N ALA A 13 -15.93 -10.49 -12.01
CA ALA A 13 -15.26 -10.00 -10.81
C ALA A 13 -16.21 -10.10 -9.60
N PRO A 14 -15.83 -10.75 -8.46
CA PRO A 14 -16.72 -11.02 -7.33
C PRO A 14 -17.44 -9.79 -6.76
N PHE A 15 -16.78 -8.63 -6.75
CA PHE A 15 -17.35 -7.37 -6.26
C PHE A 15 -17.56 -6.35 -7.39
N LYS A 16 -17.52 -6.79 -8.65
CA LYS A 16 -17.57 -5.94 -9.85
C LYS A 16 -16.52 -4.80 -9.83
N GLN A 17 -15.40 -5.03 -9.17
CA GLN A 17 -14.30 -4.07 -8.98
C GLN A 17 -12.95 -4.75 -9.19
N LEU A 18 -11.93 -3.96 -9.48
CA LEU A 18 -10.53 -4.37 -9.54
C LEU A 18 -9.82 -3.96 -8.23
N PRO A 19 -8.73 -4.67 -7.86
CA PRO A 19 -8.11 -5.77 -8.58
C PRO A 19 -8.82 -7.10 -8.40
N VAL A 20 -8.62 -8.00 -9.38
CA VAL A 20 -8.93 -9.42 -9.27
C VAL A 20 -7.70 -10.25 -9.63
N LEU A 21 -7.56 -11.42 -9.03
CA LEU A 21 -6.55 -12.42 -9.41
C LEU A 21 -7.27 -13.65 -9.96
N ASP A 22 -6.87 -14.08 -11.15
CA ASP A 22 -7.29 -15.31 -11.78
C ASP A 22 -6.19 -16.36 -11.62
N VAL A 23 -6.54 -17.51 -11.05
CA VAL A 23 -5.64 -18.65 -10.87
C VAL A 23 -6.35 -19.86 -11.47
N ASP A 24 -5.97 -20.25 -12.67
CA ASP A 24 -6.52 -21.41 -13.39
C ASP A 24 -8.07 -21.38 -13.48
N GLY A 25 -8.63 -20.22 -13.82
CA GLY A 25 -10.07 -20.02 -13.96
C GLY A 25 -10.83 -19.78 -12.65
N LYS A 26 -10.16 -19.82 -11.50
CA LYS A 26 -10.72 -19.45 -10.21
C LYS A 26 -10.29 -18.04 -9.85
N ILE A 27 -11.26 -17.15 -9.67
CA ILE A 27 -10.96 -15.73 -9.38
C ILE A 27 -11.36 -15.36 -7.96
N PHE A 28 -10.55 -14.47 -7.38
CA PHE A 28 -10.87 -13.77 -6.16
C PHE A 28 -10.37 -12.32 -6.22
N ALA A 29 -10.91 -11.49 -5.36
CA ALA A 29 -10.67 -10.06 -5.33
C ALA A 29 -10.17 -9.64 -3.94
N GLN A 30 -10.07 -8.34 -3.72
CA GLN A 30 -9.56 -7.66 -2.54
C GLN A 30 -8.02 -7.67 -2.48
N THR A 31 -7.46 -6.47 -2.47
CA THR A 31 -6.00 -6.26 -2.50
C THR A 31 -5.28 -7.00 -1.38
N GLY A 32 -5.80 -6.97 -0.14
CA GLY A 32 -5.22 -7.68 0.98
C GLY A 32 -5.24 -9.20 0.82
N ALA A 33 -6.36 -9.77 0.31
CA ALA A 33 -6.45 -11.21 0.04
C ALA A 33 -5.47 -11.66 -1.04
N ILE A 34 -5.37 -10.89 -2.14
CA ILE A 34 -4.42 -11.13 -3.22
C ILE A 34 -2.99 -11.03 -2.71
N ALA A 35 -2.66 -10.00 -1.92
CA ALA A 35 -1.33 -9.83 -1.35
C ALA A 35 -0.94 -11.03 -0.45
N ARG A 36 -1.83 -11.48 0.45
CA ARG A 36 -1.58 -12.64 1.32
C ARG A 36 -1.37 -13.93 0.52
N PHE A 37 -2.19 -14.16 -0.49
CA PHE A 37 -2.05 -15.33 -1.36
C PHE A 37 -0.68 -15.32 -2.06
N CYS A 38 -0.33 -14.23 -2.74
CA CYS A 38 0.95 -14.07 -3.41
C CYS A 38 2.13 -14.12 -2.41
N GLY A 39 1.96 -13.52 -1.23
CA GLY A 39 2.96 -13.51 -0.16
C GLY A 39 3.27 -14.91 0.37
N LYS A 40 2.25 -15.75 0.57
CA LYS A 40 2.43 -17.16 0.95
C LYS A 40 3.19 -17.96 -0.09
N LEU A 41 2.90 -17.74 -1.37
CA LEU A 41 3.60 -18.42 -2.47
C LEU A 41 5.04 -17.96 -2.63
N SER A 42 5.33 -16.68 -2.40
CA SER A 42 6.66 -16.08 -2.58
C SER A 42 7.55 -16.09 -1.33
N GLY A 43 7.04 -16.54 -0.19
CA GLY A 43 7.78 -16.51 1.08
C GLY A 43 7.84 -15.13 1.75
N LEU A 44 7.01 -14.17 1.31
CA LEU A 44 6.89 -12.82 1.87
C LEU A 44 5.77 -12.69 2.91
N TYR A 45 5.21 -13.81 3.33
CA TYR A 45 4.20 -13.91 4.37
C TYR A 45 4.45 -15.20 5.18
N PRO A 46 4.29 -15.19 6.51
CA PRO A 46 4.59 -16.35 7.36
C PRO A 46 3.71 -17.56 7.01
N LYS A 47 4.31 -18.75 7.11
CA LYS A 47 3.57 -20.02 6.91
C LYS A 47 3.07 -20.62 8.22
N ASN A 48 3.87 -20.50 9.28
CA ASN A 48 3.68 -21.22 10.54
C ASN A 48 3.90 -20.31 11.77
N ASN A 49 3.68 -19.00 11.63
CA ASN A 49 3.75 -18.05 12.73
C ASN A 49 2.53 -17.12 12.64
N GLU A 50 1.48 -17.50 13.35
CA GLU A 50 0.19 -16.80 13.33
C GLU A 50 0.30 -15.39 13.91
N PHE A 51 1.22 -15.18 14.88
CA PHE A 51 1.42 -13.86 15.47
C PHE A 51 2.08 -12.89 14.48
N GLU A 52 3.15 -13.31 13.81
CA GLU A 52 3.75 -12.51 12.73
C GLU A 52 2.77 -12.27 11.58
N ALA A 53 1.96 -13.30 11.24
CA ALA A 53 0.91 -13.15 10.23
C ALA A 53 -0.08 -12.06 10.61
N ALA A 54 -0.55 -12.04 11.86
CA ALA A 54 -1.45 -11.01 12.38
C ALA A 54 -0.80 -9.61 12.40
N GLN A 55 0.49 -9.53 12.76
CA GLN A 55 1.23 -8.27 12.68
C GLN A 55 1.37 -7.73 11.26
N ILE A 56 1.59 -8.59 10.27
CA ILE A 56 1.62 -8.21 8.85
C ILE A 56 0.23 -7.78 8.39
N ASP A 57 -0.79 -8.51 8.79
CA ASP A 57 -2.19 -8.22 8.41
C ASP A 57 -2.65 -6.86 8.94
N GLN A 58 -2.33 -6.49 10.18
CA GLN A 58 -2.67 -5.16 10.70
C GLN A 58 -2.08 -4.02 9.88
N ILE A 59 -0.87 -4.20 9.31
CA ILE A 59 -0.23 -3.18 8.46
C ILE A 59 -0.92 -3.11 7.09
N ILE A 60 -1.32 -4.25 6.54
CA ILE A 60 -2.07 -4.29 5.28
C ILE A 60 -3.44 -3.61 5.43
N GLU A 61 -4.13 -3.86 6.53
CA GLU A 61 -5.41 -3.20 6.81
C GLU A 61 -5.23 -1.69 7.06
N ALA A 62 -4.16 -1.28 7.78
CA ALA A 62 -3.81 0.13 7.94
C ALA A 62 -3.56 0.82 6.59
N ALA A 63 -2.91 0.13 5.63
CA ALA A 63 -2.74 0.65 4.28
C ALA A 63 -4.09 0.85 3.55
N GLN A 64 -5.07 -0.04 3.78
CA GLN A 64 -6.43 0.09 3.23
C GLN A 64 -7.19 1.27 3.85
N ASP A 65 -7.05 1.47 5.17
CA ASP A 65 -7.67 2.61 5.86
C ASP A 65 -7.14 3.94 5.32
N ILE A 66 -5.83 4.06 5.15
CA ILE A 66 -5.22 5.26 4.54
C ILE A 66 -5.74 5.45 3.12
N ASN A 67 -5.77 4.40 2.31
CA ASN A 67 -6.28 4.46 0.93
C ASN A 67 -7.76 4.87 0.88
N TYR A 68 -8.56 4.42 1.84
CA TYR A 68 -9.97 4.82 1.98
C TYR A 68 -10.12 6.32 2.29
N LEU A 69 -9.29 6.87 3.19
CA LEU A 69 -9.27 8.31 3.48
C LEU A 69 -8.90 9.13 2.25
N VAL A 70 -7.92 8.67 1.46
CA VAL A 70 -7.56 9.32 0.18
C VAL A 70 -8.74 9.29 -0.78
N THR A 71 -9.42 8.15 -0.89
CA THR A 71 -10.61 7.99 -1.75
C THR A 71 -11.74 8.92 -1.33
N LEU A 72 -12.02 9.01 -0.03
CA LEU A 72 -13.04 9.90 0.51
C LEU A 72 -12.75 11.37 0.19
N SER A 73 -11.49 11.78 0.37
CA SER A 73 -11.07 13.17 0.12
C SER A 73 -11.15 13.58 -1.37
N GLY A 74 -11.28 12.62 -2.28
CA GLY A 74 -11.39 12.86 -3.72
C GLY A 74 -12.81 12.75 -4.29
N ARG A 75 -13.83 12.55 -3.46
CA ARG A 75 -15.21 12.30 -3.95
C ARG A 75 -16.01 13.54 -4.31
N ASP A 76 -15.69 14.68 -3.73
CA ASP A 76 -16.45 15.89 -4.01
C ASP A 76 -16.18 16.41 -5.42
N LYS A 77 -17.22 16.86 -6.10
CA LYS A 77 -17.14 17.40 -7.46
C LYS A 77 -16.95 18.92 -7.46
N GLU A 78 -17.24 19.56 -6.35
CA GLU A 78 -17.11 20.99 -6.16
C GLU A 78 -15.67 21.29 -5.74
N LYS A 79 -15.00 22.19 -6.48
CA LYS A 79 -13.54 22.42 -6.38
C LYS A 79 -13.09 22.87 -4.98
N ASP A 80 -13.83 23.78 -4.36
CA ASP A 80 -13.42 24.33 -3.06
C ASP A 80 -13.54 23.28 -1.94
N ARG A 81 -14.61 22.50 -1.97
CA ARG A 81 -14.80 21.38 -1.04
C ARG A 81 -13.78 20.26 -1.26
N LEU A 82 -13.47 19.95 -2.51
CA LEU A 82 -12.41 19.01 -2.85
C LEU A 82 -11.04 19.49 -2.31
N ALA A 83 -10.70 20.76 -2.56
CA ALA A 83 -9.46 21.36 -2.08
C ALA A 83 -9.37 21.36 -0.54
N LEU A 84 -10.47 21.68 0.14
CA LEU A 84 -10.57 21.62 1.60
C LEU A 84 -10.39 20.19 2.12
N ALA A 85 -11.06 19.20 1.51
CA ALA A 85 -10.93 17.79 1.89
C ALA A 85 -9.49 17.28 1.70
N ARG A 86 -8.82 17.65 0.60
CA ARG A 86 -7.41 17.33 0.35
C ARG A 86 -6.47 18.01 1.35
N LYS A 87 -6.74 19.27 1.70
CA LYS A 87 -5.98 19.97 2.74
C LYS A 87 -6.12 19.27 4.10
N ILE A 88 -7.32 18.88 4.49
CA ILE A 88 -7.57 18.15 5.74
C ILE A 88 -6.85 16.78 5.71
N LEU A 89 -6.92 16.06 4.60
CA LEU A 89 -6.19 14.81 4.41
C LEU A 89 -4.69 15.02 4.67
N ALA A 90 -4.06 16.00 3.98
CA ALA A 90 -2.63 16.24 4.04
C ALA A 90 -2.14 16.79 5.39
N THR A 91 -2.95 17.60 6.09
CA THR A 91 -2.52 18.28 7.32
C THR A 91 -2.96 17.60 8.62
N LYS A 92 -3.96 16.70 8.56
CA LYS A 92 -4.49 16.03 9.76
C LYS A 92 -4.42 14.51 9.68
N HIS A 93 -4.98 13.93 8.60
CA HIS A 93 -5.13 12.48 8.54
C HIS A 93 -3.81 11.77 8.22
N LEU A 94 -3.11 12.15 7.15
CA LEU A 94 -1.86 11.51 6.76
C LEU A 94 -0.77 11.65 7.82
N PRO A 95 -0.50 12.83 8.43
CA PRO A 95 0.49 12.94 9.50
C PRO A 95 0.21 12.04 10.69
N LYS A 96 -1.06 11.90 11.09
CA LYS A 96 -1.47 10.98 12.16
C LYS A 96 -1.13 9.53 11.83
N TRP A 97 -1.46 9.08 10.62
CA TRP A 97 -1.17 7.72 10.17
C TRP A 97 0.32 7.48 10.00
N PHE A 98 1.07 8.45 9.46
CA PHE A 98 2.51 8.33 9.35
C PHE A 98 3.18 8.23 10.72
N GLN A 99 2.69 8.96 11.72
CA GLN A 99 3.20 8.82 13.09
C GLN A 99 2.94 7.42 13.66
N PHE A 100 1.78 6.81 13.40
CA PHE A 100 1.52 5.43 13.80
C PHE A 100 2.47 4.44 13.13
N LEU A 101 2.69 4.57 11.83
CA LEU A 101 3.62 3.73 11.09
C LEU A 101 5.07 3.94 11.56
N GLU A 102 5.48 5.17 11.81
CA GLU A 102 6.80 5.52 12.35
C GLU A 102 7.04 4.86 13.71
N ASN A 103 6.04 4.90 14.60
CA ASN A 103 6.11 4.26 15.92
C ASN A 103 6.22 2.74 15.80
N LEU A 104 5.41 2.09 14.96
CA LEU A 104 5.50 0.65 14.74
C LEU A 104 6.86 0.21 14.18
N LEU A 105 7.43 0.98 13.26
CA LEU A 105 8.80 0.74 12.78
C LEU A 105 9.85 0.93 13.87
N ALA A 106 9.63 1.86 14.79
CA ALA A 106 10.53 2.11 15.91
C ALA A 106 10.50 0.99 16.98
N GLU A 107 9.39 0.26 17.10
CA GLU A 107 9.26 -0.90 18.00
C GLU A 107 10.13 -2.07 17.53
N ASN A 108 10.31 -2.24 16.21
CA ASN A 108 11.22 -3.26 15.65
C ASN A 108 12.67 -2.76 15.64
N LYS A 109 13.40 -3.00 16.73
CA LYS A 109 14.78 -2.51 16.92
C LYS A 109 15.81 -3.26 16.07
N ASP A 110 15.47 -4.43 15.59
CA ASP A 110 16.42 -5.35 14.93
C ASP A 110 16.46 -5.15 13.41
N SER A 111 15.53 -4.37 12.85
CA SER A 111 15.47 -4.14 11.41
C SER A 111 14.75 -2.83 11.03
N ASN A 112 14.78 -2.51 9.73
CA ASN A 112 14.01 -1.40 9.15
C ASN A 112 12.66 -1.86 8.55
N PHE A 113 12.22 -3.10 8.81
CA PHE A 113 10.94 -3.64 8.36
C PHE A 113 9.90 -3.61 9.49
N PHE A 114 8.61 -3.69 9.15
CA PHE A 114 7.55 -3.68 10.16
C PHE A 114 7.57 -4.91 11.05
N VAL A 115 7.87 -6.08 10.49
CA VAL A 115 7.80 -7.35 11.21
C VAL A 115 9.06 -8.19 10.92
N GLY A 116 9.72 -8.67 11.97
CA GLY A 116 10.92 -9.49 11.84
C GLY A 116 12.08 -8.76 11.18
N ASN A 117 12.97 -9.52 10.54
CA ASN A 117 14.21 -9.01 9.94
C ASN A 117 14.28 -9.17 8.41
N LYS A 118 13.16 -9.50 7.76
CA LYS A 118 13.05 -9.69 6.32
C LYS A 118 11.87 -8.93 5.77
N ILE A 119 12.01 -8.51 4.51
CA ILE A 119 10.92 -7.87 3.79
C ILE A 119 9.69 -8.76 3.72
N SER A 120 8.52 -8.18 3.93
CA SER A 120 7.22 -8.83 3.88
C SER A 120 6.26 -8.09 2.93
N ILE A 121 5.07 -8.65 2.74
CA ILE A 121 4.03 -7.96 1.97
C ILE A 121 3.52 -6.69 2.66
N ALA A 122 3.67 -6.56 3.99
CA ALA A 122 3.36 -5.32 4.72
C ALA A 122 4.25 -4.17 4.27
N ASP A 123 5.56 -4.42 4.20
CA ASP A 123 6.56 -3.43 3.79
C ASP A 123 6.31 -2.98 2.34
N LEU A 124 6.02 -3.92 1.45
CA LEU A 124 5.70 -3.64 0.05
C LEU A 124 4.40 -2.82 -0.09
N ALA A 125 3.36 -3.15 0.67
CA ALA A 125 2.08 -2.45 0.63
C ALA A 125 2.24 -0.99 1.07
N ILE A 126 2.90 -0.75 2.21
CA ILE A 126 3.16 0.60 2.71
C ILE A 126 4.13 1.34 1.79
N TRP A 127 5.23 0.72 1.36
CA TRP A 127 6.18 1.33 0.43
C TRP A 127 5.49 1.85 -0.84
N ARG A 128 4.62 1.05 -1.44
CA ARG A 128 3.88 1.44 -2.65
C ARG A 128 2.89 2.57 -2.38
N LEU A 129 2.17 2.50 -1.27
CA LEU A 129 1.23 3.53 -0.84
C LEU A 129 1.94 4.87 -0.62
N LEU A 130 3.03 4.87 0.15
CA LEU A 130 3.83 6.06 0.44
C LEU A 130 4.43 6.67 -0.83
N GLY A 131 4.92 5.84 -1.76
CA GLY A 131 5.40 6.28 -3.07
C GLY A 131 4.34 7.03 -3.87
N TRP A 132 3.08 6.55 -3.84
CA TRP A 132 1.96 7.24 -4.46
C TRP A 132 1.61 8.55 -3.75
N LEU A 133 1.52 8.55 -2.42
CA LEU A 133 1.17 9.74 -1.63
C LEU A 133 2.17 10.89 -1.79
N SER A 134 3.46 10.56 -1.99
CA SER A 134 4.54 11.55 -2.18
C SER A 134 4.90 11.83 -3.65
N SER A 135 4.15 11.26 -4.61
CA SER A 135 4.47 11.35 -6.05
C SER A 135 4.12 12.68 -6.72
N GLY A 136 3.32 13.53 -6.07
CA GLY A 136 2.73 14.73 -6.69
C GLY A 136 1.49 14.45 -7.55
N LEU A 137 1.01 13.20 -7.63
CA LEU A 137 -0.19 12.84 -8.38
C LEU A 137 -1.50 13.19 -7.62
N LEU A 138 -1.40 13.49 -6.33
CA LEU A 138 -2.54 13.86 -5.51
C LEU A 138 -2.52 15.36 -5.24
N ASP A 139 -3.38 16.09 -5.92
CA ASP A 139 -3.53 17.53 -5.71
C ASP A 139 -3.73 17.85 -4.23
N GLY A 140 -3.00 18.86 -3.71
CA GLY A 140 -3.09 19.30 -2.33
C GLY A 140 -2.37 18.42 -1.31
N VAL A 141 -1.65 17.37 -1.75
CA VAL A 141 -0.74 16.58 -0.90
C VAL A 141 0.70 16.91 -1.27
N PRO A 142 1.51 17.50 -0.35
CA PRO A 142 2.89 17.87 -0.64
C PRO A 142 3.77 16.66 -0.93
N THR A 143 4.69 16.79 -1.91
CA THR A 143 5.64 15.71 -2.27
C THR A 143 6.64 15.42 -1.15
N ASN A 144 6.92 16.40 -0.30
CA ASN A 144 7.82 16.29 0.86
C ASN A 144 7.11 15.87 2.16
N ILE A 145 5.86 15.42 2.09
CA ILE A 145 5.04 15.06 3.25
C ILE A 145 5.68 14.00 4.16
N LEU A 146 6.62 13.22 3.64
CA LEU A 146 7.32 12.15 4.36
C LEU A 146 8.64 12.60 5.00
N GLU A 147 9.14 13.80 4.73
CA GLU A 147 10.45 14.28 5.26
C GLU A 147 10.61 14.14 6.78
N PRO A 148 9.58 14.39 7.63
CA PRO A 148 9.74 14.29 9.08
C PRO A 148 9.87 12.86 9.63
N TYR A 149 9.64 11.81 8.82
CA TYR A 149 9.48 10.43 9.29
C TYR A 149 10.72 9.59 8.91
N GLU A 150 11.68 9.54 9.82
CA GLU A 150 13.00 8.92 9.57
C GLU A 150 12.90 7.41 9.31
N LYS A 151 12.13 6.67 10.13
CA LYS A 151 12.00 5.22 9.99
C LYS A 151 11.23 4.84 8.71
N ILE A 152 10.21 5.60 8.38
CA ILE A 152 9.47 5.45 7.12
C ILE A 152 10.42 5.64 5.92
N ASN A 153 11.26 6.66 5.95
CA ASN A 153 12.22 6.90 4.87
C ASN A 153 13.26 5.79 4.77
N ARG A 154 13.76 5.27 5.91
CA ARG A 154 14.64 4.09 5.93
C ARG A 154 13.96 2.84 5.37
N LEU A 155 12.71 2.55 5.75
CA LEU A 155 11.93 1.47 5.16
C LEU A 155 11.87 1.60 3.64
N ARG A 156 11.54 2.80 3.14
CA ARG A 156 11.44 3.05 1.69
C ARG A 156 12.75 2.76 0.95
N GLU A 157 13.88 3.15 1.54
CA GLU A 157 15.21 2.86 0.97
C GLU A 157 15.52 1.36 0.99
N GLU A 158 15.24 0.67 2.09
CA GLU A 158 15.51 -0.77 2.21
C GLU A 158 14.66 -1.59 1.24
N VAL A 159 13.36 -1.28 1.13
CA VAL A 159 12.48 -1.93 0.15
C VAL A 159 12.97 -1.68 -1.27
N TYR A 160 13.37 -0.44 -1.59
CA TYR A 160 13.86 -0.09 -2.92
C TYR A 160 15.19 -0.79 -3.26
N LYS A 161 16.10 -1.02 -2.29
CA LYS A 161 17.36 -1.77 -2.48
C LYS A 161 17.13 -3.24 -2.80
N HIS A 162 15.94 -3.79 -2.50
CA HIS A 162 15.65 -5.19 -2.79
C HIS A 162 15.74 -5.47 -4.31
N PRO A 163 16.57 -6.42 -4.78
CA PRO A 163 16.86 -6.59 -6.21
C PRO A 163 15.63 -6.75 -7.10
N LYS A 164 14.66 -7.57 -6.66
CA LYS A 164 13.40 -7.80 -7.41
C LYS A 164 12.48 -6.58 -7.43
N VAL A 165 12.50 -5.74 -6.40
CA VAL A 165 11.74 -4.49 -6.38
C VAL A 165 12.37 -3.51 -7.36
N ASN A 166 13.69 -3.36 -7.31
CA ASN A 166 14.44 -2.49 -8.22
C ASN A 166 14.24 -2.91 -9.68
N GLU A 167 14.40 -4.20 -9.98
CA GLU A 167 14.16 -4.77 -11.32
C GLU A 167 12.74 -4.46 -11.81
N TRP A 168 11.74 -4.71 -10.97
CA TRP A 168 10.33 -4.43 -11.30
C TRP A 168 10.08 -2.95 -11.56
N MET A 169 10.68 -2.06 -10.73
CA MET A 169 10.55 -0.62 -10.89
C MET A 169 11.15 -0.14 -12.22
N LEU A 170 12.35 -0.61 -12.55
CA LEU A 170 13.00 -0.27 -13.82
C LEU A 170 12.19 -0.76 -15.02
N LYS A 171 11.69 -2.00 -14.97
CA LYS A 171 10.87 -2.59 -16.03
C LYS A 171 9.53 -1.87 -16.21
N THR A 172 8.91 -1.43 -15.13
CA THR A 172 7.54 -0.89 -15.15
C THR A 172 7.52 0.62 -15.40
N TYR A 173 8.46 1.36 -14.83
CA TYR A 173 8.46 2.83 -14.85
C TYR A 173 9.70 3.44 -15.53
N GLY A 174 10.69 2.63 -15.89
CA GLY A 174 11.89 3.08 -16.62
C GLY A 174 12.83 3.96 -15.78
N LYS A 175 12.58 4.15 -14.50
CA LYS A 175 13.39 5.03 -13.61
C LYS A 175 13.24 4.64 -12.14
N LYS A 176 14.22 5.12 -11.34
CA LYS A 176 14.10 5.19 -9.87
C LYS A 176 12.98 6.18 -9.50
N ILE A 177 12.07 5.79 -8.61
CA ILE A 177 11.06 6.68 -8.00
C ILE A 177 11.59 7.09 -6.64
#